data_1c3cb30131fe056aeb0d780946d50dfa
#
_entry.id   1c3cb30131fe056aeb0d780946d50dfa
#
_cell.length_a   1.000
_cell.length_b   1.000
_cell.length_c   1.000
_cell.angle_alpha   90.00
_cell.angle_beta   90.00
_cell.angle_gamma   90.00
#
_symmetry.space_group_name_H-M   'P 1'
#
loop_
_entity.id
_entity.type
_entity.pdbx_description
1 polymer ?
#
loop_
_entity_poly.entity_id
_entity_poly.type
_entity_poly.pdbx_seq_one_letter_code
_entity_poly.pdbx_strand_id
1 'polypeptide(L)'
;MYQSFIFLQSYYCQLVFSKQATVKLLVAYWKYSISNADQYLKFLLDSNVLCSSSKYNDCAGKVEIKYYKAPGFNLTGPAKFPIGTSTGNIYPGFTRVNHGKYVVSDVRAHVATSNLVWDYFYVTAGVSFRTYTPAIVSQLQQVFDADWNSPYAVPIKAFQLSC
;
A
#
# COMPACT_ATOMS: atom_id res chain seq x y z
N MET A 1 4.20 16.74 7.51
CA MET A 1 3.35 15.66 6.98
C MET A 1 3.13 15.71 5.46
N TYR A 2 3.03 16.90 4.83
CA TYR A 2 2.85 17.05 3.38
C TYR A 2 4.04 16.59 2.52
N GLN A 3 5.27 16.76 2.98
CA GLN A 3 6.48 16.51 2.18
C GLN A 3 6.75 15.04 1.84
N SER A 4 6.39 14.10 2.70
CA SER A 4 6.62 12.67 2.43
C SER A 4 5.72 12.11 1.33
N PHE A 5 4.47 12.57 1.28
CA PHE A 5 3.56 12.17 0.21
C PHE A 5 4.00 12.74 -1.14
N ILE A 6 4.51 13.97 -1.17
CA ILE A 6 5.07 14.58 -2.39
C ILE A 6 6.26 13.77 -2.91
N PHE A 7 7.15 13.30 -2.05
CA PHE A 7 8.30 12.48 -2.44
C PHE A 7 7.88 11.13 -3.02
N LEU A 8 6.98 10.41 -2.34
CA LEU A 8 6.44 9.15 -2.82
C LEU A 8 5.68 9.33 -4.14
N GLN A 9 4.86 10.36 -4.24
CA GLN A 9 4.14 10.70 -5.46
C GLN A 9 5.08 10.96 -6.63
N SER A 10 6.10 11.79 -6.44
CA SER A 10 7.09 12.07 -7.48
C SER A 10 7.79 10.80 -7.96
N TYR A 11 8.16 9.90 -7.05
CA TYR A 11 8.78 8.62 -7.38
C TYR A 11 7.84 7.69 -8.14
N TYR A 12 6.59 7.55 -7.70
CA TYR A 12 5.60 6.72 -8.40
C TYR A 12 5.24 7.27 -9.77
N CYS A 13 5.08 8.60 -9.90
CA CYS A 13 4.89 9.23 -11.20
C CYS A 13 6.08 8.96 -12.12
N GLN A 14 7.31 9.03 -11.62
CA GLN A 14 8.49 8.69 -12.41
C GLN A 14 8.48 7.23 -12.88
N LEU A 15 8.10 6.28 -12.04
CA LEU A 15 7.97 4.88 -12.43
C LEU A 15 6.91 4.69 -13.52
N VAL A 16 5.77 5.33 -13.36
CA VAL A 16 4.64 5.21 -14.29
C VAL A 16 4.96 5.89 -15.63
N PHE A 17 5.36 7.15 -15.61
CA PHE A 17 5.57 7.94 -16.84
C PHE A 17 6.89 7.63 -17.54
N SER A 18 8.00 7.52 -16.81
CA SER A 18 9.32 7.36 -17.41
C SER A 18 9.73 5.90 -17.60
N LYS A 19 9.24 5.00 -16.74
CA LYS A 19 9.58 3.58 -16.78
C LYS A 19 8.46 2.69 -17.31
N GLN A 20 7.29 3.27 -17.61
CA GLN A 20 6.12 2.53 -18.12
C GLN A 20 5.68 1.38 -17.20
N ALA A 21 5.96 1.50 -15.91
CA ALA A 21 5.75 0.42 -14.95
C ALA A 21 4.32 0.42 -14.41
N THR A 22 3.80 -0.77 -14.11
CA THR A 22 2.61 -0.92 -13.27
C THR A 22 3.02 -0.93 -11.81
N VAL A 23 2.50 0.03 -11.04
CA VAL A 23 2.72 0.14 -9.60
C VAL A 23 1.45 -0.27 -8.87
N LYS A 24 1.55 -1.27 -8.01
CA LYS A 24 0.44 -1.74 -7.16
C LYS A 24 0.72 -1.38 -5.71
N LEU A 25 -0.21 -0.68 -5.07
CA LEU A 25 -0.13 -0.31 -3.66
C LEU A 25 -1.24 -1.01 -2.88
N LEU A 26 -0.84 -1.86 -1.94
CA LEU A 26 -1.75 -2.49 -0.98
C LEU A 26 -1.59 -1.80 0.37
N VAL A 27 -2.55 -0.95 0.73
CA VAL A 27 -2.49 -0.10 1.91
C VAL A 27 -3.32 -0.72 3.03
N ALA A 28 -2.70 -0.98 4.17
CA ALA A 28 -3.43 -1.50 5.32
C ALA A 28 -4.53 -0.52 5.77
N TYR A 29 -5.76 -1.01 5.85
CA TYR A 29 -6.86 -0.24 6.43
C TYR A 29 -6.78 -0.29 7.95
N TRP A 30 -6.66 0.87 8.58
CA TRP A 30 -6.46 0.97 10.01
C TRP A 30 -7.35 2.06 10.62
N LYS A 31 -7.85 1.82 11.83
CA LYS A 31 -8.67 2.78 12.58
C LYS A 31 -8.01 4.15 12.73
N TYR A 32 -6.70 4.16 12.90
CA TYR A 32 -5.90 5.38 13.12
C TYR A 32 -5.22 5.89 11.85
N SER A 33 -5.68 5.46 10.67
CA SER A 33 -5.22 6.05 9.42
C SER A 33 -5.44 7.56 9.43
N ILE A 34 -4.49 8.29 8.85
CA ILE A 34 -4.57 9.75 8.77
C ILE A 34 -5.83 10.12 7.97
N SER A 35 -6.63 11.07 8.50
CA SER A 35 -7.90 11.48 7.90
C SER A 35 -7.81 11.84 6.41
N ASN A 36 -6.65 12.35 5.96
CA ASN A 36 -6.42 12.76 4.59
C ASN A 36 -5.76 11.69 3.72
N ALA A 37 -5.44 10.49 4.26
CA ALA A 37 -4.75 9.44 3.50
C ALA A 37 -5.53 9.06 2.23
N ASP A 38 -6.85 9.00 2.32
CA ASP A 38 -7.73 8.68 1.19
C ASP A 38 -7.61 9.71 0.04
N GLN A 39 -7.50 10.99 0.36
CA GLN A 39 -7.33 12.05 -0.63
C GLN A 39 -5.99 11.93 -1.38
N TYR A 40 -4.90 11.65 -0.66
CA TYR A 40 -3.58 11.46 -1.27
C TYR A 40 -3.53 10.22 -2.16
N LEU A 41 -4.13 9.12 -1.73
CA LEU A 41 -4.18 7.89 -2.52
C LEU A 41 -5.02 8.08 -3.79
N LYS A 42 -6.14 8.80 -3.70
CA LYS A 42 -6.96 9.16 -4.86
C LYS A 42 -6.22 10.07 -5.84
N PHE A 43 -5.52 11.07 -5.32
CA PHE A 43 -4.68 11.93 -6.14
C PHE A 43 -3.58 11.16 -6.89
N LEU A 44 -2.99 10.14 -6.24
CA LEU A 44 -2.02 9.27 -6.90
C LEU A 44 -2.68 8.44 -8.02
N LEU A 45 -3.92 7.98 -7.84
CA LEU A 45 -4.69 7.30 -8.88
C LEU A 45 -5.02 8.22 -10.08
N ASP A 46 -5.20 9.51 -9.84
CA ASP A 46 -5.48 10.49 -10.89
C ASP A 46 -4.31 10.66 -11.87
N SER A 47 -3.09 10.27 -11.47
CA SER A 47 -1.95 10.21 -12.38
C SER A 47 -2.19 9.30 -13.59
N ASN A 48 -3.07 8.29 -13.48
CA ASN A 48 -3.44 7.43 -14.59
C ASN A 48 -4.19 8.22 -15.69
N VAL A 49 -4.96 9.23 -15.33
CA VAL A 49 -5.67 10.11 -16.30
C VAL A 49 -4.67 10.88 -17.13
N LEU A 50 -3.60 11.37 -16.51
CA LEU A 50 -2.52 12.06 -17.22
C LEU A 50 -1.80 11.12 -18.19
N CYS A 51 -1.58 9.87 -17.77
CA CYS A 51 -0.94 8.84 -18.59
C CYS A 51 -1.81 8.44 -19.79
N SER A 52 -3.13 8.42 -19.63
CA SER A 52 -4.08 8.07 -20.69
C SER A 52 -4.50 9.24 -21.57
N SER A 53 -4.06 10.46 -21.26
CA SER A 53 -4.41 11.63 -22.05
C SER A 53 -3.68 11.65 -23.40
N SER A 54 -4.33 12.20 -24.43
CA SER A 54 -3.79 12.31 -25.79
C SER A 54 -2.44 13.05 -25.89
N LYS A 55 -2.05 13.76 -24.86
CA LYS A 55 -0.79 14.49 -24.77
C LYS A 55 0.42 13.58 -24.47
N TYR A 56 0.16 12.36 -23.96
CA TYR A 56 1.19 11.39 -23.55
C TYR A 56 0.88 10.02 -24.14
N ASN A 57 0.67 9.97 -25.47
CA ASN A 57 0.22 8.78 -26.21
C ASN A 57 1.06 7.51 -26.00
N ASP A 58 2.30 7.64 -25.49
CA ASP A 58 3.20 6.54 -25.27
C ASP A 58 3.27 6.06 -23.82
N CYS A 59 2.42 6.58 -22.94
CA CYS A 59 2.41 6.17 -21.54
C CYS A 59 1.59 4.88 -21.36
N ALA A 60 2.29 3.78 -21.08
CA ALA A 60 1.69 2.48 -20.75
C ALA A 60 1.73 2.14 -19.25
N GLY A 61 2.30 3.02 -18.44
CA GLY A 61 2.41 2.83 -17.00
C GLY A 61 1.06 3.00 -16.28
N LYS A 62 0.93 2.40 -15.10
CA LYS A 62 -0.31 2.40 -14.33
C LYS A 62 -0.08 2.37 -12.82
N VAL A 63 -0.90 3.10 -12.08
CA VAL A 63 -1.02 2.95 -10.61
C VAL A 63 -2.33 2.25 -10.28
N GLU A 64 -2.26 1.24 -9.43
CA GLU A 64 -3.41 0.55 -8.86
C GLU A 64 -3.31 0.58 -7.33
N ILE A 65 -4.37 0.92 -6.64
CA ILE A 65 -4.37 1.03 -5.18
C ILE A 65 -5.58 0.30 -4.60
N LYS A 66 -5.31 -0.53 -3.58
CA LYS A 66 -6.34 -1.19 -2.79
C LYS A 66 -6.10 -0.97 -1.30
N TYR A 67 -7.17 -0.82 -0.55
CA TYR A 67 -7.14 -1.00 0.90
C TYR A 67 -7.23 -2.48 1.25
N TYR A 68 -6.38 -2.91 2.19
CA TYR A 68 -6.44 -4.25 2.74
C TYR A 68 -7.06 -4.22 4.14
N LYS A 69 -8.21 -4.86 4.27
CA LYS A 69 -8.88 -5.06 5.55
C LYS A 69 -8.54 -6.45 6.05
N ALA A 70 -7.67 -6.55 7.04
CA ALA A 70 -7.27 -7.85 7.58
C ALA A 70 -8.47 -8.72 7.96
N PRO A 71 -8.44 -10.04 7.72
CA PRO A 71 -9.53 -10.93 8.11
C PRO A 71 -9.93 -10.74 9.58
N GLY A 72 -11.23 -10.58 9.82
CA GLY A 72 -11.76 -10.34 11.16
C GLY A 72 -11.70 -8.88 11.62
N PHE A 73 -11.20 -7.94 10.80
CA PHE A 73 -11.24 -6.52 11.11
C PHE A 73 -12.68 -6.06 11.40
N ASN A 74 -12.85 -5.34 12.51
CA ASN A 74 -14.11 -4.69 12.88
C ASN A 74 -13.80 -3.36 13.56
N LEU A 75 -14.32 -2.27 13.01
CA LEU A 75 -13.97 -0.92 13.45
C LEU A 75 -14.47 -0.62 14.88
N THR A 76 -15.65 -1.11 15.23
CA THR A 76 -16.39 -0.70 16.45
C THR A 76 -16.69 -1.84 17.43
N GLY A 77 -16.35 -3.07 17.08
CA GLY A 77 -16.70 -4.24 17.86
C GLY A 77 -15.55 -5.24 17.99
N PRO A 78 -15.84 -6.42 18.57
CA PRO A 78 -14.88 -7.50 18.67
C PRO A 78 -14.48 -8.01 17.29
N ALA A 79 -13.32 -8.63 17.20
CA ALA A 79 -12.91 -9.30 15.97
C ALA A 79 -13.92 -10.41 15.61
N LYS A 80 -14.29 -10.51 14.33
CA LYS A 80 -15.23 -11.55 13.86
C LYS A 80 -14.72 -12.98 14.08
N PHE A 81 -13.40 -13.14 14.12
CA PHE A 81 -12.73 -14.41 14.42
C PHE A 81 -11.77 -14.14 15.59
N PRO A 82 -12.26 -14.11 16.82
CA PRO A 82 -11.43 -13.80 17.97
C PRO A 82 -10.38 -14.91 18.15
N ILE A 83 -9.12 -14.52 18.10
CA ILE A 83 -8.05 -15.36 18.61
C ILE A 83 -7.88 -14.96 20.07
N GLY A 84 -8.17 -15.89 20.96
CA GLY A 84 -7.91 -15.73 22.37
C GLY A 84 -6.41 -15.58 22.63
N THR A 85 -6.04 -14.78 23.60
CA THR A 85 -4.70 -14.77 24.17
C THR A 85 -4.56 -15.90 25.19
N SER A 86 -3.34 -16.24 25.60
CA SER A 86 -3.08 -17.18 26.70
C SER A 86 -3.75 -16.72 28.02
N THR A 87 -4.12 -15.47 28.13
CA THR A 87 -4.83 -14.88 29.29
C THR A 87 -6.34 -14.80 29.09
N GLY A 88 -6.89 -15.36 28.00
CA GLY A 88 -8.33 -15.33 27.71
C GLY A 88 -8.87 -13.98 27.20
N ASN A 89 -8.03 -12.97 27.02
CA ASN A 89 -8.46 -11.68 26.51
C ASN A 89 -8.80 -11.74 25.02
N ILE A 90 -9.85 -11.03 24.62
CA ILE A 90 -10.25 -10.87 23.22
C ILE A 90 -9.86 -9.46 22.79
N TYR A 91 -8.98 -9.38 21.78
CA TYR A 91 -8.60 -8.08 21.22
C TYR A 91 -9.76 -7.45 20.42
N PRO A 92 -9.91 -6.12 20.50
CA PRO A 92 -10.85 -5.39 19.64
C PRO A 92 -10.59 -5.63 18.17
N GLY A 93 -11.64 -5.67 17.36
CA GLY A 93 -11.55 -5.95 15.93
C GLY A 93 -10.69 -4.96 15.14
N PHE A 94 -10.58 -3.72 15.61
CA PHE A 94 -9.73 -2.70 14.97
C PHE A 94 -8.22 -2.94 15.10
N THR A 95 -7.80 -3.84 16.00
CA THR A 95 -6.39 -4.22 16.14
C THR A 95 -5.91 -5.18 15.04
N ARG A 96 -6.83 -5.73 14.25
CA ARG A 96 -6.53 -6.59 13.11
C ARG A 96 -6.02 -5.75 11.93
N VAL A 97 -4.71 -5.66 11.79
CA VAL A 97 -4.04 -4.85 10.77
C VAL A 97 -2.95 -5.68 10.10
N ASN A 98 -2.85 -5.59 8.79
CA ASN A 98 -1.64 -6.03 8.09
C ASN A 98 -0.53 -5.02 8.38
N HIS A 99 0.53 -5.46 9.03
CA HIS A 99 1.63 -4.58 9.45
C HIS A 99 2.91 -4.81 8.62
N GLY A 100 2.81 -5.50 7.50
CA GLY A 100 3.91 -5.72 6.57
C GLY A 100 4.38 -4.41 5.91
N LYS A 101 5.70 -4.20 5.87
CA LYS A 101 6.34 -3.09 5.16
C LYS A 101 7.34 -3.69 4.21
N TYR A 102 6.94 -3.88 2.98
CA TYR A 102 7.82 -4.41 1.96
C TYR A 102 7.47 -3.87 0.58
N VAL A 103 8.46 -3.91 -0.28
CA VAL A 103 8.33 -3.63 -1.72
C VAL A 103 8.92 -4.81 -2.46
N VAL A 104 8.22 -5.30 -3.45
CA VAL A 104 8.70 -6.37 -4.32
C VAL A 104 8.57 -5.97 -5.78
N SER A 105 9.56 -6.32 -6.57
CA SER A 105 9.57 -6.20 -8.03
C SER A 105 9.99 -7.54 -8.64
N ASP A 106 10.02 -7.61 -9.96
CA ASP A 106 10.48 -8.76 -10.74
C ASP A 106 11.89 -9.26 -10.39
N VAL A 107 12.77 -8.37 -9.89
CA VAL A 107 14.18 -8.68 -9.67
C VAL A 107 14.65 -8.53 -8.22
N ARG A 108 13.86 -7.88 -7.35
CA ARG A 108 14.30 -7.60 -5.97
C ARG A 108 13.15 -7.48 -4.98
N ALA A 109 13.47 -7.76 -3.74
CA ALA A 109 12.58 -7.51 -2.62
C ALA A 109 13.28 -6.66 -1.54
N HIS A 110 12.50 -5.82 -0.88
CA HIS A 110 12.92 -4.98 0.22
C HIS A 110 11.88 -5.08 1.34
N VAL A 111 12.33 -5.49 2.52
CA VAL A 111 11.50 -5.60 3.73
C VAL A 111 12.03 -4.62 4.76
N ALA A 112 11.15 -3.90 5.42
CA ALA A 112 11.52 -2.87 6.38
C ALA A 112 10.65 -2.93 7.64
N THR A 113 11.13 -2.28 8.69
CA THR A 113 10.35 -2.05 9.91
C THR A 113 9.60 -0.72 9.88
N SER A 114 10.04 0.22 9.06
CA SER A 114 9.53 1.58 8.98
C SER A 114 8.36 1.70 8.02
N ASN A 115 7.32 2.43 8.42
CA ASN A 115 6.26 2.83 7.50
C ASN A 115 6.79 3.86 6.48
N LEU A 116 6.18 3.92 5.30
CA LEU A 116 6.51 4.90 4.25
C LEU A 116 5.85 6.26 4.56
N VAL A 117 6.12 6.81 5.74
CA VAL A 117 5.64 8.12 6.18
C VAL A 117 6.78 8.96 6.73
N TRP A 118 6.62 10.29 6.68
CA TRP A 118 7.70 11.24 6.97
C TRP A 118 8.38 11.02 8.31
N ASP A 119 7.60 10.79 9.38
CA ASP A 119 8.15 10.61 10.73
C ASP A 119 9.13 9.44 10.81
N TYR A 120 8.87 8.36 10.06
CA TYR A 120 9.78 7.22 10.00
C TYR A 120 11.06 7.51 9.21
N PHE A 121 11.01 8.40 8.23
CA PHE A 121 12.21 8.80 7.51
C PHE A 121 13.08 9.81 8.27
N TYR A 122 12.48 10.55 9.18
CA TYR A 122 13.14 11.70 9.80
C TYR A 122 13.51 11.49 11.27
N VAL A 123 12.65 10.86 12.06
CA VAL A 123 12.80 10.77 13.52
C VAL A 123 12.76 9.36 14.08
N THR A 124 12.50 8.34 13.26
CA THR A 124 12.36 6.97 13.75
C THR A 124 13.43 6.07 13.14
N ALA A 125 14.28 5.50 13.99
CA ALA A 125 15.23 4.49 13.55
C ALA A 125 14.51 3.20 13.14
N GLY A 126 15.01 2.55 12.09
CA GLY A 126 14.47 1.30 11.59
C GLY A 126 15.53 0.45 10.94
N VAL A 127 15.18 -0.81 10.68
CA VAL A 127 16.05 -1.76 9.98
C VAL A 127 15.37 -2.18 8.70
N SER A 128 16.17 -2.35 7.66
CA SER A 128 15.68 -2.88 6.39
C SER A 128 16.62 -3.92 5.82
N PHE A 129 16.02 -4.86 5.08
CA PHE A 129 16.74 -5.91 4.38
C PHE A 129 16.34 -5.88 2.90
N ARG A 130 17.33 -5.97 2.03
CA ARG A 130 17.13 -6.05 0.57
C ARG A 130 17.80 -7.29 0.01
N THR A 131 17.13 -7.96 -0.90
CA THR A 131 17.64 -9.15 -1.56
C THR A 131 17.33 -9.16 -3.05
N TYR A 132 18.18 -9.84 -3.80
CA TYR A 132 18.03 -10.19 -5.22
C TYR A 132 17.89 -11.70 -5.42
N THR A 133 17.81 -12.48 -4.33
CA THR A 133 17.66 -13.94 -4.38
C THR A 133 16.30 -14.30 -4.98
N PRO A 134 16.26 -14.93 -6.18
CA PRO A 134 15.00 -15.14 -6.90
C PRO A 134 13.96 -15.90 -6.11
N ALA A 135 14.36 -16.89 -5.32
CA ALA A 135 13.43 -17.67 -4.48
C ALA A 135 12.72 -16.79 -3.43
N ILE A 136 13.45 -15.87 -2.78
CA ILE A 136 12.85 -14.98 -1.77
C ILE A 136 11.97 -13.93 -2.46
N VAL A 137 12.41 -13.37 -3.57
CA VAL A 137 11.63 -12.41 -4.37
C VAL A 137 10.30 -13.05 -4.80
N SER A 138 10.36 -14.27 -5.35
CA SER A 138 9.18 -15.02 -5.78
C SER A 138 8.22 -15.32 -4.62
N GLN A 139 8.72 -15.74 -3.47
CA GLN A 139 7.88 -16.01 -2.31
C GLN A 139 7.18 -14.73 -1.82
N LEU A 140 7.89 -13.61 -1.75
CA LEU A 140 7.30 -12.36 -1.33
C LEU A 140 6.27 -11.82 -2.33
N GLN A 141 6.52 -12.03 -3.64
CA GLN A 141 5.55 -11.72 -4.69
C GLN A 141 4.27 -12.56 -4.53
N GLN A 142 4.39 -13.85 -4.24
CA GLN A 142 3.25 -14.73 -4.00
C GLN A 142 2.41 -14.27 -2.79
N VAL A 143 3.06 -13.82 -1.71
CA VAL A 143 2.36 -13.24 -0.54
C VAL A 143 1.59 -11.98 -0.96
N PHE A 144 2.24 -11.07 -1.70
CA PHE A 144 1.59 -9.88 -2.21
C PHE A 144 0.38 -10.21 -3.10
N ASP A 145 0.55 -11.13 -4.04
CA ASP A 145 -0.51 -11.51 -4.98
C ASP A 145 -1.68 -12.20 -4.27
N ALA A 146 -1.41 -13.02 -3.27
CA ALA A 146 -2.45 -13.64 -2.44
C ALA A 146 -3.28 -12.60 -1.70
N ASP A 147 -2.63 -11.62 -1.05
CA ASP A 147 -3.31 -10.52 -0.38
C ASP A 147 -4.05 -9.62 -1.38
N TRP A 148 -3.43 -9.27 -2.50
CA TRP A 148 -3.98 -8.40 -3.53
C TRP A 148 -5.24 -8.96 -4.18
N ASN A 149 -5.29 -10.28 -4.41
CA ASN A 149 -6.41 -10.96 -5.05
C ASN A 149 -7.46 -11.48 -4.05
N SER A 150 -7.24 -11.27 -2.77
CA SER A 150 -8.17 -11.70 -1.73
C SER A 150 -9.44 -10.82 -1.70
N PRO A 151 -10.55 -11.32 -1.13
CA PRO A 151 -11.75 -10.52 -0.92
C PRO A 151 -11.56 -9.40 0.12
N TYR A 152 -10.41 -9.36 0.78
CA TYR A 152 -10.06 -8.35 1.78
C TYR A 152 -9.37 -7.12 1.17
N ALA A 153 -8.94 -7.21 -0.10
CA ALA A 153 -8.33 -6.13 -0.84
C ALA A 153 -9.37 -5.37 -1.67
N VAL A 154 -9.77 -4.19 -1.20
CA VAL A 154 -10.83 -3.37 -1.79
C VAL A 154 -10.24 -2.22 -2.61
N PRO A 155 -10.54 -2.09 -3.91
CA PRO A 155 -10.05 -0.99 -4.74
C PRO A 155 -10.48 0.37 -4.22
N ILE A 156 -9.57 1.34 -4.27
CA ILE A 156 -9.87 2.76 -4.07
C ILE A 156 -10.34 3.33 -5.41
N LYS A 157 -11.46 4.06 -5.39
CA LYS A 157 -11.94 4.77 -6.58
C LYS A 157 -11.25 6.13 -6.68
N ALA A 158 -10.72 6.46 -7.86
CA ALA A 158 -10.22 7.79 -8.18
C ALA A 158 -11.30 8.87 -8.01
N PHE A 159 -10.90 10.14 -7.84
CA PHE A 159 -11.84 11.23 -8.05
C PHE A 159 -12.24 11.20 -9.53
N GLN A 160 -13.53 11.23 -9.81
CA GLN A 160 -13.96 11.52 -11.18
C GLN A 160 -13.74 13.02 -11.39
N LEU A 161 -12.58 13.38 -11.91
CA LEU A 161 -12.38 14.71 -12.47
C LEU A 161 -13.24 14.77 -13.75
N SER A 162 -14.43 15.35 -13.64
CA SER A 162 -15.18 15.78 -14.82
C SER A 162 -14.40 16.93 -15.43
N CYS A 163 -13.71 16.69 -16.53
CA CYS A 163 -13.24 17.75 -17.43
C CYS A 163 -14.42 18.40 -18.14
#